data_dc8fe7682ae0e492501949046fdcc5aa
#
_entry.id   dc8fe7682ae0e492501949046fdcc5aa
#
_cell.length_a   1.000
_cell.length_b   1.000
_cell.length_c   1.000
_cell.angle_alpha   90.00
_cell.angle_beta   90.00
_cell.angle_gamma   90.00
#
_symmetry.space_group_name_H-M   'P 1'
#
loop_
_entity.id
_entity.type
_entity.pdbx_description
1 polymer ?
#
loop_
_entity_poly.entity_id
_entity_poly.type
_entity_poly.pdbx_seq_one_letter_code
_entity_poly.pdbx_strand_id
1 'polypeptide(L)'
;VVGAFSRNPSAVLGVDVETLDARLFSGFARLALSNEERSFYERAAQERPAPVLHLLSVALWTAKEAVLKATGHGLSVVPSLVRVQLTDDLLDALELAMNEEVPGDLLGSGTPEPTALRVLTQDSLTARATFSAPQSSDKGDNQGSEAIERSFSLQWIPVALPDAENPEHAQKMLIALAVENPAGGEPAQVEAQLLPVATPLELKRLLT
;
A
#
# COMPACT_ATOMS: atom_id res chain seq x y z
N VAL A 1 -10.96 8.61 5.43
CA VAL A 1 -10.19 9.10 4.27
C VAL A 1 -8.72 9.12 4.65
N VAL A 2 -7.87 8.58 3.79
CA VAL A 2 -6.41 8.60 3.95
C VAL A 2 -5.81 9.44 2.82
N GLY A 3 -4.84 10.26 3.14
CA GLY A 3 -4.11 11.09 2.18
C GLY A 3 -2.62 11.14 2.54
N ALA A 4 -1.77 11.33 1.55
CA ALA A 4 -0.35 11.54 1.74
C ALA A 4 0.05 12.92 1.23
N PHE A 5 1.00 13.54 1.89
CA PHE A 5 1.60 14.80 1.44
C PHE A 5 3.12 14.79 1.65
N SER A 6 3.84 15.58 0.89
CA SER A 6 5.27 15.78 1.02
C SER A 6 5.61 17.25 1.09
N ARG A 7 6.65 17.59 1.86
CA ARG A 7 7.25 18.94 1.84
C ARG A 7 8.10 19.19 0.59
N ASN A 8 8.48 18.14 -0.12
CA ASN A 8 9.13 18.25 -1.41
C ASN A 8 8.07 18.40 -2.49
N PRO A 9 7.94 19.57 -3.15
CA PRO A 9 6.90 19.82 -4.16
C PRO A 9 7.08 18.98 -5.44
N SER A 10 8.27 18.41 -5.65
CA SER A 10 8.55 17.54 -6.78
C SER A 10 8.30 16.05 -6.48
N ALA A 11 7.93 15.71 -5.25
CA ALA A 11 7.66 14.32 -4.91
C ALA A 11 6.35 13.85 -5.52
N VAL A 12 6.39 12.73 -6.22
CA VAL A 12 5.21 12.03 -6.73
C VAL A 12 4.83 10.96 -5.73
N LEU A 13 3.63 11.09 -5.17
CA LEU A 13 3.12 10.26 -4.10
C LEU A 13 1.80 9.61 -4.47
N GLY A 14 1.58 8.40 -3.98
CA GLY A 14 0.28 7.76 -3.99
C GLY A 14 0.05 6.99 -2.71
N VAL A 15 -1.18 6.93 -2.27
CA VAL A 15 -1.59 6.21 -1.07
C VAL A 15 -2.86 5.43 -1.34
N ASP A 16 -2.91 4.23 -0.79
CA ASP A 16 -4.11 3.41 -0.77
C ASP A 16 -4.29 2.77 0.60
N VAL A 17 -5.52 2.36 0.93
CA VAL A 17 -5.86 1.70 2.17
C VAL A 17 -6.92 0.63 1.92
N GLU A 18 -6.67 -0.55 2.45
CA GLU A 18 -7.62 -1.67 2.41
C GLU A 18 -7.78 -2.30 3.78
N THR A 19 -8.98 -2.79 4.04
CA THR A 19 -9.24 -3.60 5.24
C THR A 19 -8.79 -5.05 4.99
N LEU A 20 -8.37 -5.74 6.06
CA LEU A 20 -7.91 -7.13 5.90
C LEU A 20 -9.03 -8.12 5.54
N ASP A 21 -10.27 -7.75 5.80
CA ASP A 21 -11.45 -8.53 5.39
C ASP A 21 -11.96 -8.16 3.98
N ALA A 22 -11.27 -7.25 3.28
CA ALA A 22 -11.63 -6.84 1.93
C ALA A 22 -11.69 -8.05 0.99
N ARG A 23 -12.81 -8.21 0.31
CA ARG A 23 -12.96 -9.26 -0.70
C ARG A 23 -12.42 -8.76 -2.03
N LEU A 24 -11.28 -9.29 -2.41
CA LEU A 24 -10.75 -9.02 -3.74
C LEU A 24 -11.61 -9.70 -4.81
N PHE A 25 -11.60 -9.12 -6.01
CA PHE A 25 -12.41 -9.61 -7.12
C PHE A 25 -11.96 -11.00 -7.60
N SER A 26 -12.90 -11.75 -8.16
CA SER A 26 -12.61 -13.06 -8.74
C SER A 26 -11.59 -12.93 -9.88
N GLY A 27 -10.56 -13.77 -9.86
CA GLY A 27 -9.47 -13.72 -10.83
C GLY A 27 -8.38 -12.70 -10.54
N PHE A 28 -8.33 -12.16 -9.32
CA PHE A 28 -7.29 -11.21 -8.86
C PHE A 28 -5.88 -11.63 -9.31
N ALA A 29 -5.45 -12.85 -8.96
CA ALA A 29 -4.10 -13.34 -9.30
C ALA A 29 -3.83 -13.32 -10.82
N ARG A 30 -4.84 -13.56 -11.65
CA ARG A 30 -4.70 -13.55 -13.11
C ARG A 30 -4.64 -12.15 -13.71
N LEU A 31 -5.41 -11.21 -13.16
CA LEU A 31 -5.60 -9.88 -13.74
C LEU A 31 -4.69 -8.81 -13.14
N ALA A 32 -4.37 -8.95 -11.86
CA ALA A 32 -3.60 -7.93 -11.14
C ALA A 32 -2.12 -8.30 -10.97
N LEU A 33 -1.74 -9.57 -11.00
CA LEU A 33 -0.36 -9.97 -10.77
C LEU A 33 0.45 -10.06 -12.07
N SER A 34 1.70 -9.60 -12.04
CA SER A 34 2.70 -9.90 -13.06
C SER A 34 3.04 -11.40 -13.05
N ASN A 35 3.80 -11.87 -14.03
CA ASN A 35 4.20 -13.29 -14.07
C ASN A 35 5.08 -13.66 -12.86
N GLU A 36 6.00 -12.80 -12.47
CA GLU A 36 6.90 -12.99 -11.33
C GLU A 36 6.12 -13.03 -10.01
N GLU A 37 5.22 -12.07 -9.81
CA GLU A 37 4.36 -12.03 -8.63
C GLU A 37 3.43 -13.25 -8.56
N ARG A 38 2.92 -13.69 -9.70
CA ARG A 38 2.07 -14.89 -9.77
C ARG A 38 2.86 -16.13 -9.38
N SER A 39 4.08 -16.29 -9.87
CA SER A 39 4.95 -17.41 -9.48
C SER A 39 5.24 -17.41 -7.98
N PHE A 40 5.50 -16.23 -7.40
CA PHE A 40 5.65 -16.08 -5.95
C PHE A 40 4.37 -16.46 -5.20
N TYR A 41 3.24 -15.94 -5.65
CA TYR A 41 1.93 -16.20 -5.06
C TYR A 41 1.54 -17.68 -5.09
N GLU A 42 1.77 -18.36 -6.23
CA GLU A 42 1.50 -19.79 -6.38
C GLU A 42 2.40 -20.66 -5.48
N ARG A 43 3.66 -20.28 -5.31
CA ARG A 43 4.56 -20.92 -4.35
C ARG A 43 4.07 -20.70 -2.91
N ALA A 44 3.79 -19.46 -2.54
CA ALA A 44 3.24 -19.13 -1.23
C ALA A 44 1.94 -19.89 -0.93
N ALA A 45 1.10 -20.14 -1.95
CA ALA A 45 -0.13 -20.90 -1.81
C ALA A 45 0.09 -22.39 -1.44
N GLN A 46 1.28 -22.93 -1.71
CA GLN A 46 1.64 -24.30 -1.33
C GLN A 46 2.27 -24.38 0.07
N GLU A 47 2.89 -23.29 0.53
CA GLU A 47 3.70 -23.25 1.72
C GLU A 47 3.04 -22.54 2.91
N ARG A 48 2.07 -21.68 2.65
CA ARG A 48 1.44 -20.80 3.65
C ARG A 48 -0.06 -21.05 3.81
N PRO A 49 -0.62 -20.81 5.01
CA PRO A 49 -2.05 -20.92 5.23
C PRO A 49 -2.85 -19.86 4.49
N ALA A 50 -4.12 -20.16 4.21
CA ALA A 50 -5.01 -19.28 3.45
C ALA A 50 -5.10 -17.82 3.98
N PRO A 51 -5.10 -17.53 5.30
CA PRO A 51 -5.08 -16.16 5.80
C PRO A 51 -3.85 -15.35 5.36
N VAL A 52 -2.67 -15.99 5.29
CA VAL A 52 -1.43 -15.33 4.83
C VAL A 52 -1.48 -15.01 3.35
N LEU A 53 -2.08 -15.90 2.54
CA LEU A 53 -2.31 -15.62 1.12
C LEU A 53 -3.28 -14.47 0.91
N HIS A 54 -4.30 -14.40 1.75
CA HIS A 54 -5.24 -13.29 1.72
C HIS A 54 -4.53 -11.97 2.06
N LEU A 55 -3.72 -11.95 3.11
CA LEU A 55 -2.89 -10.79 3.49
C LEU A 55 -1.96 -10.37 2.34
N LEU A 56 -1.27 -11.32 1.70
CA LEU A 56 -0.42 -11.06 0.54
C LEU A 56 -1.22 -10.43 -0.61
N SER A 57 -2.43 -10.93 -0.85
CA SER A 57 -3.30 -10.37 -1.89
C SER A 57 -3.71 -8.93 -1.59
N VAL A 58 -4.07 -8.62 -0.35
CA VAL A 58 -4.42 -7.27 0.10
C VAL A 58 -3.20 -6.36 0.00
N ALA A 59 -2.03 -6.82 0.44
CA ALA A 59 -0.79 -6.03 0.39
C ALA A 59 -0.38 -5.70 -1.06
N LEU A 60 -0.49 -6.66 -1.97
CA LEU A 60 -0.22 -6.43 -3.38
C LEU A 60 -1.22 -5.47 -4.01
N TRP A 61 -2.50 -5.63 -3.69
CA TRP A 61 -3.54 -4.76 -4.22
C TRP A 61 -3.33 -3.31 -3.77
N THR A 62 -3.21 -3.05 -2.47
CA THR A 62 -2.96 -1.71 -1.91
C THR A 62 -1.69 -1.05 -2.50
N ALA A 63 -0.60 -1.83 -2.65
CA ALA A 63 0.62 -1.29 -3.25
C ALA A 63 0.43 -0.87 -4.70
N LYS A 64 -0.26 -1.70 -5.51
CA LYS A 64 -0.53 -1.39 -6.92
C LYS A 64 -1.43 -0.18 -7.07
N GLU A 65 -2.50 -0.10 -6.29
CA GLU A 65 -3.38 1.07 -6.25
C GLU A 65 -2.62 2.35 -5.85
N ALA A 66 -1.75 2.27 -4.84
CA ALA A 66 -0.92 3.41 -4.44
C ALA A 66 -0.02 3.89 -5.60
N VAL A 67 0.66 2.98 -6.32
CA VAL A 67 1.47 3.33 -7.49
C VAL A 67 0.62 3.89 -8.61
N LEU A 68 -0.53 3.30 -8.92
CA LEU A 68 -1.42 3.79 -9.98
C LEU A 68 -2.00 5.16 -9.67
N LYS A 69 -2.26 5.47 -8.39
CA LYS A 69 -2.65 6.81 -7.93
C LYS A 69 -1.49 7.80 -8.06
N ALA A 70 -0.27 7.41 -7.67
CA ALA A 70 0.92 8.23 -7.83
C ALA A 70 1.17 8.61 -9.31
N THR A 71 0.92 7.68 -10.23
CA THR A 71 1.11 7.91 -11.67
C THR A 71 -0.04 8.66 -12.33
N GLY A 72 -1.16 8.86 -11.62
CA GLY A 72 -2.37 9.50 -12.15
C GLY A 72 -3.20 8.61 -13.09
N HIS A 73 -2.83 7.33 -13.26
CA HIS A 73 -3.55 6.42 -14.15
C HIS A 73 -4.80 5.82 -13.51
N GLY A 74 -4.79 5.62 -12.18
CA GLY A 74 -5.86 4.89 -11.50
C GLY A 74 -6.15 3.54 -12.16
N LEU A 75 -7.40 3.15 -12.25
CA LEU A 75 -7.82 1.88 -12.88
C LEU A 75 -7.97 1.96 -14.41
N SER A 76 -7.47 3.01 -15.08
CA SER A 76 -7.48 3.08 -16.54
C SER A 76 -6.47 2.14 -17.21
N VAL A 77 -5.54 1.59 -16.43
CA VAL A 77 -4.55 0.61 -16.85
C VAL A 77 -4.64 -0.66 -16.02
N VAL A 78 -4.15 -1.77 -16.58
CA VAL A 78 -4.19 -3.05 -15.86
C VAL A 78 -3.16 -3.06 -14.73
N PRO A 79 -3.53 -3.47 -13.49
CA PRO A 79 -2.63 -3.43 -12.33
C PRO A 79 -1.38 -4.32 -12.46
N SER A 80 -1.39 -5.31 -13.36
CA SER A 80 -0.21 -6.15 -13.65
C SER A 80 0.96 -5.38 -14.29
N LEU A 81 0.75 -4.16 -14.77
CA LEU A 81 1.83 -3.26 -15.21
C LEU A 81 2.64 -2.68 -14.05
N VAL A 82 2.11 -2.70 -12.84
CA VAL A 82 2.86 -2.45 -11.62
C VAL A 82 3.44 -3.77 -11.13
N ARG A 83 4.77 -3.84 -10.99
CA ARG A 83 5.48 -5.03 -10.50
C ARG A 83 6.07 -4.71 -9.14
N VAL A 84 5.66 -5.42 -8.12
CA VAL A 84 6.14 -5.30 -6.74
C VAL A 84 7.21 -6.37 -6.50
N GLN A 85 8.36 -5.97 -5.96
CA GLN A 85 9.40 -6.92 -5.56
C GLN A 85 9.01 -7.58 -4.25
N LEU A 86 8.68 -8.86 -4.31
CA LEU A 86 8.28 -9.67 -3.16
C LEU A 86 9.44 -10.52 -2.66
N THR A 87 9.56 -10.61 -1.34
CA THR A 87 10.48 -11.51 -0.64
C THR A 87 9.75 -12.27 0.45
N ASP A 88 10.27 -13.42 0.84
CA ASP A 88 9.70 -14.18 1.95
C ASP A 88 9.83 -13.40 3.26
N ASP A 89 10.94 -12.67 3.48
CA ASP A 89 11.15 -11.83 4.66
C ASP A 89 10.07 -10.72 4.76
N LEU A 90 9.69 -10.11 3.63
CA LEU A 90 8.61 -9.11 3.61
C LEU A 90 7.27 -9.75 3.99
N LEU A 91 6.98 -10.96 3.47
CA LEU A 91 5.75 -11.67 3.79
C LEU A 91 5.70 -12.06 5.26
N ASP A 92 6.81 -12.57 5.83
CA ASP A 92 6.93 -12.90 7.23
C ASP A 92 6.75 -11.66 8.13
N ALA A 93 7.33 -10.54 7.76
CA ALA A 93 7.19 -9.27 8.49
C ALA A 93 5.76 -8.73 8.44
N LEU A 94 5.08 -8.81 7.30
CA LEU A 94 3.66 -8.45 7.15
C LEU A 94 2.78 -9.35 8.03
N GLU A 95 3.02 -10.67 8.00
CA GLU A 95 2.28 -11.64 8.81
C GLU A 95 2.46 -11.36 10.30
N LEU A 96 3.69 -11.12 10.75
CA LEU A 96 4.00 -10.78 12.13
C LEU A 96 3.25 -9.52 12.56
N ALA A 97 3.38 -8.43 11.80
CA ALA A 97 2.75 -7.16 12.09
C ALA A 97 1.21 -7.24 12.18
N MET A 98 0.60 -8.06 11.32
CA MET A 98 -0.85 -8.21 11.32
C MET A 98 -1.38 -9.17 12.39
N ASN A 99 -0.52 -10.03 12.93
CA ASN A 99 -0.86 -10.92 14.05
C ASN A 99 -0.64 -10.26 15.43
N GLU A 100 0.00 -9.09 15.50
CA GLU A 100 0.12 -8.36 16.75
C GLU A 100 -1.26 -8.10 17.36
N GLU A 101 -1.39 -8.45 18.63
CA GLU A 101 -2.60 -8.13 19.39
C GLU A 101 -2.66 -6.62 19.63
N VAL A 102 -3.83 -6.03 19.42
CA VAL A 102 -4.05 -4.63 19.82
C VAL A 102 -4.05 -4.61 21.35
N PRO A 103 -3.06 -3.98 22.00
CA PRO A 103 -2.95 -4.01 23.46
C PRO A 103 -4.25 -3.56 24.13
N GLY A 104 -4.77 -4.35 25.05
CA GLY A 104 -6.07 -4.12 25.70
C GLY A 104 -6.14 -2.85 26.57
N ASP A 105 -5.00 -2.35 27.08
CA ASP A 105 -4.89 -1.08 27.79
C ASP A 105 -5.13 0.13 26.88
N LEU A 106 -5.02 -0.08 25.59
CA LEU A 106 -5.35 0.89 24.56
C LEU A 106 -6.86 0.89 24.22
N LEU A 107 -7.61 -0.07 24.69
CA LEU A 107 -9.08 -0.11 24.62
C LEU A 107 -9.74 0.70 25.76
N GLY A 108 -8.91 1.37 26.55
CA GLY A 108 -9.14 2.48 27.46
C GLY A 108 -10.39 2.48 28.33
N SER A 109 -10.21 2.44 29.69
CA SER A 109 -11.23 2.78 30.70
C SER A 109 -11.54 4.29 30.80
N GLY A 110 -11.09 5.10 29.85
CA GLY A 110 -11.40 6.53 29.73
C GLY A 110 -12.40 6.77 28.61
N THR A 111 -13.15 7.87 28.70
CA THR A 111 -14.05 8.31 27.63
C THR A 111 -13.37 8.15 26.28
N PRO A 112 -13.90 7.33 25.37
CA PRO A 112 -13.23 7.07 24.12
C PRO A 112 -13.13 8.37 23.33
N GLU A 113 -11.90 8.87 23.18
CA GLU A 113 -11.61 9.72 22.02
C GLU A 113 -11.98 8.88 20.81
N PRO A 114 -13.00 9.26 20.05
CA PRO A 114 -13.42 8.45 18.92
C PRO A 114 -12.30 8.37 17.90
N THR A 115 -11.84 7.16 17.67
CA THR A 115 -11.15 6.81 16.43
C THR A 115 -9.69 7.24 16.28
N ALA A 116 -8.83 7.05 17.25
CA ALA A 116 -7.40 7.12 16.98
C ALA A 116 -6.95 5.86 16.22
N LEU A 117 -6.64 6.04 14.93
CA LEU A 117 -5.97 5.04 14.13
C LEU A 117 -4.62 4.68 14.79
N ARG A 118 -4.31 3.41 14.92
CA ARG A 118 -3.10 2.93 15.60
C ARG A 118 -2.21 2.18 14.66
N VAL A 119 -0.93 2.50 14.68
CA VAL A 119 0.10 1.73 13.98
C VAL A 119 0.39 0.46 14.77
N LEU A 120 0.32 -0.69 14.11
CA LEU A 120 0.52 -2.00 14.74
C LEU A 120 2.01 -2.35 14.89
N THR A 121 2.88 -1.81 14.04
CA THR A 121 4.32 -2.00 14.18
C THR A 121 5.08 -0.73 13.80
N GLN A 122 6.24 -0.53 14.42
CA GLN A 122 7.18 0.53 14.04
C GLN A 122 8.22 0.03 13.03
N ASP A 123 8.25 -1.27 12.74
CA ASP A 123 9.15 -1.83 11.76
C ASP A 123 8.76 -1.39 10.34
N SER A 124 9.77 -1.03 9.58
CA SER A 124 9.57 -0.53 8.22
C SER A 124 9.29 -1.70 7.26
N LEU A 125 8.02 -1.88 6.91
CA LEU A 125 7.61 -2.84 5.88
C LEU A 125 7.78 -2.18 4.51
N THR A 126 8.91 -2.39 3.86
CA THR A 126 9.26 -1.70 2.62
C THR A 126 9.55 -2.66 1.48
N ALA A 127 9.27 -2.23 0.26
CA ALA A 127 9.66 -2.90 -0.97
C ALA A 127 9.91 -1.89 -2.09
N ARG A 128 10.23 -2.40 -3.28
CA ARG A 128 10.28 -1.61 -4.51
C ARG A 128 9.19 -2.07 -5.45
N ALA A 129 8.72 -1.14 -6.26
CA ALA A 129 7.87 -1.44 -7.40
C ALA A 129 8.36 -0.74 -8.66
N THR A 130 8.04 -1.31 -9.80
CA THR A 130 8.21 -0.66 -11.11
C THR A 130 6.87 -0.57 -11.82
N PHE A 131 6.68 0.47 -12.60
CA PHE A 131 5.50 0.69 -13.43
C PHE A 131 5.95 0.95 -14.87
N SER A 132 5.44 0.14 -15.79
CA SER A 132 5.70 0.30 -17.23
C SER A 132 4.44 0.86 -17.89
N ALA A 133 4.46 2.16 -18.18
CA ALA A 133 3.32 2.81 -18.83
C ALA A 133 3.11 2.26 -20.25
N PRO A 134 1.86 1.93 -20.63
CA PRO A 134 1.55 1.68 -22.03
C PRO A 134 1.75 2.98 -22.82
N GLN A 135 2.46 2.91 -23.92
CA GLN A 135 2.61 4.07 -24.79
C GLN A 135 1.28 4.35 -25.49
N SER A 136 0.87 5.60 -25.51
CA SER A 136 -0.22 6.04 -26.37
C SER A 136 0.23 5.91 -27.82
N SER A 137 -0.45 5.05 -28.56
CA SER A 137 -0.22 4.85 -30.00
C SER A 137 -0.75 6.00 -30.86
N ASP A 138 -0.59 7.24 -30.40
CA ASP A 138 -0.99 8.41 -31.17
C ASP A 138 0.15 8.83 -32.09
N LYS A 139 -0.05 8.55 -33.35
CA LYS A 139 0.70 8.97 -34.53
C LYS A 139 1.96 8.18 -34.94
N GLY A 140 1.77 7.23 -35.82
CA GLY A 140 2.35 7.20 -37.17
C GLY A 140 3.87 7.08 -37.40
N ASP A 141 4.70 7.01 -36.34
CA ASP A 141 6.13 6.82 -36.53
C ASP A 141 6.62 5.54 -35.88
N ASN A 142 6.96 4.57 -36.72
CA ASN A 142 7.51 3.26 -36.42
C ASN A 142 8.96 3.33 -35.88
N GLN A 143 9.27 4.21 -34.95
CA GLN A 143 10.51 4.13 -34.20
C GLN A 143 10.18 3.51 -32.85
N GLY A 144 10.80 2.35 -32.56
CA GLY A 144 10.59 1.59 -31.32
C GLY A 144 10.76 2.45 -30.08
N SER A 145 9.64 2.95 -29.63
CA SER A 145 9.56 3.78 -28.44
C SER A 145 9.70 2.88 -27.23
N GLU A 146 10.81 3.00 -26.52
CA GLU A 146 11.03 2.28 -25.25
C GLU A 146 9.95 2.65 -24.24
N ALA A 147 9.37 1.64 -23.62
CA ALA A 147 8.42 1.86 -22.52
C ALA A 147 9.12 2.64 -21.40
N ILE A 148 8.51 3.74 -20.96
CA ILE A 148 9.03 4.50 -19.83
C ILE A 148 8.76 3.68 -18.56
N GLU A 149 9.85 3.17 -17.98
CA GLU A 149 9.79 2.49 -16.69
C GLU A 149 10.02 3.50 -15.57
N ARG A 150 9.08 3.54 -14.63
CA ARG A 150 9.16 4.36 -13.42
C ARG A 150 9.33 3.44 -12.21
N SER A 151 10.20 3.83 -11.29
CA SER A 151 10.45 3.06 -10.07
C SER A 151 9.90 3.77 -8.84
N PHE A 152 9.46 2.97 -7.86
CA PHE A 152 8.83 3.45 -6.64
C PHE A 152 9.42 2.74 -5.42
N SER A 153 9.62 3.50 -4.35
CA SER A 153 9.75 2.95 -3.01
C SER A 153 8.35 2.78 -2.42
N LEU A 154 8.10 1.61 -1.87
CA LEU A 154 6.85 1.25 -1.20
C LEU A 154 7.07 1.15 0.30
N GLN A 155 6.09 1.59 1.08
CA GLN A 155 5.98 1.32 2.50
C GLN A 155 4.57 0.88 2.84
N TRP A 156 4.45 -0.21 3.59
CA TRP A 156 3.18 -0.59 4.20
C TRP A 156 3.14 -0.19 5.67
N ILE A 157 2.00 0.29 6.09
CA ILE A 157 1.73 0.71 7.46
C ILE A 157 0.50 -0.08 7.93
N PRO A 158 0.71 -1.16 8.70
CA PRO A 158 -0.38 -1.88 9.33
C PRO A 158 -1.01 -1.03 10.43
N VAL A 159 -2.32 -0.93 10.41
CA VAL A 159 -3.05 -0.11 11.37
C VAL A 159 -4.29 -0.84 11.90
N ALA A 160 -4.71 -0.48 13.10
CA ALA A 160 -5.96 -0.92 13.69
C ALA A 160 -6.86 0.29 13.95
N LEU A 161 -8.11 0.17 13.56
CA LEU A 161 -9.16 1.12 13.87
C LEU A 161 -10.07 0.49 14.92
N PRO A 162 -10.12 1.03 16.15
CA PRO A 162 -11.05 0.53 17.17
C PRO A 162 -12.50 0.62 16.66
N ASP A 163 -13.27 -0.42 16.91
CA ASP A 163 -14.69 -0.40 16.64
C ASP A 163 -15.40 0.38 17.79
N ALA A 164 -16.10 1.45 17.45
CA ALA A 164 -16.80 2.29 18.43
C ALA A 164 -17.95 1.55 19.12
N GLU A 165 -18.58 0.57 18.45
CA GLU A 165 -19.69 -0.21 18.97
C GLU A 165 -19.21 -1.48 19.70
N ASN A 166 -18.03 -1.97 19.36
CA ASN A 166 -17.44 -3.16 19.95
C ASN A 166 -15.93 -2.97 20.19
N PRO A 167 -15.54 -2.33 21.31
CA PRO A 167 -14.15 -1.99 21.59
C PRO A 167 -13.16 -3.18 21.64
N GLU A 168 -13.68 -4.39 21.84
CA GLU A 168 -12.89 -5.63 21.83
C GLU A 168 -12.51 -6.07 20.40
N HIS A 169 -13.14 -5.44 19.39
CA HIS A 169 -12.88 -5.73 17.99
C HIS A 169 -12.31 -4.48 17.30
N ALA A 170 -11.09 -4.58 16.84
CA ALA A 170 -10.48 -3.54 16.03
C ALA A 170 -10.43 -4.00 14.56
N GLN A 171 -10.89 -3.14 13.66
CA GLN A 171 -10.75 -3.39 12.24
C GLN A 171 -9.28 -3.17 11.83
N LYS A 172 -8.61 -4.22 11.40
CA LYS A 172 -7.25 -4.14 10.90
C LYS A 172 -7.25 -3.73 9.43
N MET A 173 -6.36 -2.82 9.11
CA MET A 173 -6.21 -2.28 7.76
C MET A 173 -4.74 -2.20 7.39
N LEU A 174 -4.48 -2.17 6.10
CA LEU A 174 -3.15 -1.97 5.54
C LEU A 174 -3.16 -0.70 4.68
N ILE A 175 -2.31 0.26 5.02
CA ILE A 175 -2.05 1.45 4.22
C ILE A 175 -0.80 1.18 3.40
N ALA A 176 -0.83 1.43 2.09
CA ALA A 176 0.36 1.45 1.25
C ALA A 176 0.66 2.88 0.80
N LEU A 177 1.91 3.29 0.97
CA LEU A 177 2.46 4.54 0.45
C LEU A 177 3.46 4.21 -0.67
N ALA A 178 3.29 4.84 -1.82
CA ALA A 178 4.21 4.77 -2.95
C ALA A 178 4.87 6.13 -3.17
N VAL A 179 6.20 6.15 -3.27
CA VAL A 179 6.98 7.35 -3.58
C VAL A 179 7.83 7.06 -4.80
N GLU A 180 7.69 7.89 -5.84
CA GLU A 180 8.50 7.73 -7.04
C GLU A 180 9.97 8.04 -6.76
N ASN A 181 10.83 7.16 -7.23
CA ASN A 181 12.27 7.37 -7.16
C ASN A 181 12.75 8.23 -8.33
N PRO A 182 13.68 9.17 -8.12
CA PRO A 182 14.25 9.93 -9.22
C PRO A 182 14.97 9.00 -10.21
N ALA A 183 14.88 9.32 -11.50
CA ALA A 183 15.53 8.54 -12.53
C ALA A 183 17.07 8.50 -12.30
N GLY A 184 17.63 7.29 -12.16
CA GLY A 184 19.07 7.09 -11.92
C GLY A 184 19.56 7.52 -10.55
N GLY A 185 18.67 7.91 -9.63
CA GLY A 185 18.99 8.31 -8.26
C GLY A 185 18.90 7.16 -7.24
N GLU A 186 19.32 7.45 -6.01
CA GLU A 186 19.06 6.54 -4.89
C GLU A 186 17.56 6.44 -4.61
N PRO A 187 17.09 5.28 -4.12
CA PRO A 187 15.71 5.12 -3.70
C PRO A 187 15.31 6.18 -2.69
N ALA A 188 14.11 6.74 -2.85
CA ALA A 188 13.57 7.67 -1.89
C ALA A 188 13.48 6.98 -0.52
N GLN A 189 14.06 7.63 0.50
CA GLN A 189 13.80 7.23 1.87
C GLN A 189 12.39 7.68 2.24
N VAL A 190 11.55 6.72 2.63
CA VAL A 190 10.18 6.97 3.04
C VAL A 190 10.10 6.86 4.55
N GLU A 191 9.83 7.97 5.20
CA GLU A 191 9.44 8.01 6.59
C GLU A 191 8.01 8.54 6.66
N ALA A 192 7.07 7.67 6.98
CA ALA A 192 5.67 8.02 7.05
C ALA A 192 5.24 8.17 8.52
N GLN A 193 4.60 9.29 8.80
CA GLN A 193 3.96 9.55 10.09
C GLN A 193 2.44 9.64 9.87
N LEU A 194 1.69 8.85 10.64
CA LEU A 194 0.24 8.98 10.67
C LEU A 194 -0.14 10.16 11.56
N LEU A 195 -0.78 11.15 10.95
CA LEU A 195 -1.31 12.30 11.67
C LEU A 195 -2.85 12.19 11.70
N PRO A 196 -3.45 12.10 12.89
CA PRO A 196 -4.90 12.17 12.99
C PRO A 196 -5.36 13.58 12.59
N VAL A 197 -6.24 13.66 11.60
CA VAL A 197 -6.86 14.91 11.18
C VAL A 197 -8.34 14.81 11.41
N ALA A 198 -8.83 15.44 12.46
CA ALA A 198 -10.24 15.42 12.83
C ALA A 198 -11.07 16.44 12.03
N THR A 199 -10.43 17.53 11.56
CA THR A 199 -11.13 18.62 10.88
C THR A 199 -10.42 19.13 9.63
N PRO A 200 -11.15 19.69 8.65
CA PRO A 200 -10.55 20.35 7.49
C PRO A 200 -9.60 21.51 7.84
N LEU A 201 -9.81 22.14 9.01
CA LEU A 201 -8.96 23.23 9.47
C LEU A 201 -7.58 22.73 9.92
N GLU A 202 -7.54 21.58 10.58
CA GLU A 202 -6.28 20.92 10.98
C GLU A 202 -5.50 20.47 9.74
N LEU A 203 -6.16 19.88 8.76
CA LEU A 203 -5.54 19.54 7.49
C LEU A 203 -4.91 20.78 6.83
N LYS A 204 -5.63 21.90 6.81
CA LYS A 204 -5.10 23.15 6.25
C LYS A 204 -3.85 23.64 6.98
N ARG A 205 -3.78 23.49 8.32
CA ARG A 205 -2.60 23.88 9.11
C ARG A 205 -1.39 23.00 8.85
N LEU A 206 -1.59 21.72 8.51
CA LEU A 206 -0.49 20.80 8.19
C LEU A 206 0.10 21.08 6.80
N LEU A 207 -0.67 21.69 5.90
CA LEU A 207 -0.28 21.98 4.52
C LEU A 207 0.31 23.40 4.32
N THR A 208 0.32 24.24 5.33
CA THR A 208 0.94 25.58 5.34
C THR A 208 2.23 25.58 6.13
#